data_11c893aad8366639130dbf0bdbfca142
#
_entry.id   11c893aad8366639130dbf0bdbfca142
#
_cell.length_a   1.000
_cell.length_b   1.000
_cell.length_c   1.000
_cell.angle_alpha   90.00
_cell.angle_beta   90.00
_cell.angle_gamma   90.00
#
_symmetry.space_group_name_H-M   'P 1'
#
loop_
_entity.id
_entity.type
_entity.pdbx_description
1 polymer ?
#
loop_
_entity_poly.entity_id
_entity_poly.type
_entity_poly.pdbx_seq_one_letter_code
_entity_poly.pdbx_strand_id
1 'polypeptide(L)' 'MSSIIRKISIGSDYKTDAMHYSVGQSVYGGHTISHIHSDKEDKSYNIFIKKQDEVLPWKKFNSNMAISVEYDLEY' A
#
# COMPACT_ATOMS: atom_id res chain seq x y z
N MET A 1 13.16 15.37 -6.63
CA MET A 1 12.29 15.11 -5.49
C MET A 1 11.23 14.10 -5.87
N SER A 2 11.06 13.06 -5.10
CA SER A 2 10.10 12.03 -5.41
C SER A 2 9.09 11.89 -4.30
N SER A 3 7.93 11.33 -4.64
CA SER A 3 6.89 11.06 -3.67
C SER A 3 6.90 9.58 -3.36
N ILE A 4 6.72 9.28 -2.08
CA ILE A 4 6.65 7.89 -1.63
C ILE A 4 5.26 7.69 -1.07
N ILE A 5 4.61 6.60 -1.46
CA ILE A 5 3.32 6.28 -0.90
C ILE A 5 3.52 5.82 0.53
N ARG A 6 2.93 6.53 1.46
CA ARG A 6 3.04 6.20 2.87
C ARG A 6 1.89 5.33 3.33
N LYS A 7 0.70 5.57 2.80
CA LYS A 7 -0.49 4.88 3.25
C LYS A 7 -1.47 4.79 2.10
N ILE A 8 -2.19 3.69 2.05
CA ILE A 8 -3.25 3.49 1.08
C ILE A 8 -4.48 3.02 1.83
N SER A 9 -5.63 3.58 1.47
CA SER A 9 -6.91 3.23 2.07
C SER A 9 -7.82 2.74 0.96
N ILE A 10 -8.41 1.59 1.14
CA ILE A 10 -9.27 0.97 0.15
C ILE A 10 -10.61 0.70 0.78
N GLY A 11 -11.66 1.19 0.15
CA GLY A 11 -12.98 0.95 0.65
C GLY A 11 -13.98 1.62 -0.24
N SER A 12 -15.21 1.21 -0.10
CA SER A 12 -16.26 1.83 -0.86
C SER A 12 -16.92 2.84 0.04
N ASP A 13 -16.78 4.06 -0.28
CA ASP A 13 -17.62 5.07 0.29
C ASP A 13 -17.62 5.14 1.79
N TYR A 14 -18.63 5.73 2.26
CA TYR A 14 -18.84 6.12 3.61
C TYR A 14 -19.45 5.06 4.49
N LYS A 15 -19.80 3.94 3.94
CA LYS A 15 -20.54 2.99 4.72
C LYS A 15 -19.77 1.84 5.22
N THR A 16 -18.66 1.55 4.62
CA THR A 16 -17.99 0.33 4.92
C THR A 16 -16.70 0.57 5.61
N ASP A 17 -16.20 -0.49 6.15
CA ASP A 17 -14.91 -0.48 6.81
C ASP A 17 -13.84 -0.42 5.76
N ALA A 18 -13.26 0.74 5.60
CA ALA A 18 -12.14 0.88 4.70
C ALA A 18 -10.95 0.10 5.24
N MET A 19 -10.21 -0.51 4.33
CA MET A 19 -8.99 -1.20 4.72
C MET A 19 -7.83 -0.23 4.57
N HIS A 20 -7.04 -0.11 5.62
CA HIS A 20 -5.93 0.82 5.65
C HIS A 20 -4.62 0.08 5.74
N TYR A 21 -3.70 0.44 4.85
CA TYR A 21 -2.37 -0.16 4.82
C TYR A 21 -1.32 0.94 4.85
N SER A 22 -0.45 0.90 5.85
CA SER A 22 0.58 1.92 6.03
C SER A 22 1.95 1.27 6.00
N VAL A 23 2.92 1.96 5.44
CA VAL A 23 4.30 1.48 5.45
C VAL A 23 4.74 1.33 6.91
N GLY A 24 5.31 0.19 7.24
CA GLY A 24 5.72 -0.12 8.60
C GLY A 24 4.67 -0.80 9.43
N GLN A 25 3.46 -0.95 8.89
CA GLN A 25 2.39 -1.60 9.62
C GLN A 25 2.65 -3.10 9.73
N SER A 26 2.39 -3.65 10.91
CA SER A 26 2.54 -5.09 11.12
C SER A 26 1.38 -5.83 10.46
N VAL A 27 1.71 -6.91 9.78
CA VAL A 27 0.73 -7.78 9.18
C VAL A 27 0.97 -9.19 9.72
N TYR A 28 0.48 -10.19 9.03
CA TYR A 28 0.57 -11.54 9.57
C TYR A 28 2.00 -12.08 9.62
N GLY A 29 2.23 -13.04 10.48
CA GLY A 29 3.46 -13.82 10.47
C GLY A 29 4.74 -13.06 10.76
N GLY A 30 4.65 -11.94 11.46
CA GLY A 30 5.83 -11.15 11.77
C GLY A 30 6.32 -10.29 10.63
N HIS A 31 5.54 -10.19 9.56
CA HIS A 31 5.88 -9.31 8.44
C HIS A 31 5.40 -7.89 8.70
N THR A 32 6.06 -6.94 8.03
CA THR A 32 5.61 -5.54 8.03
C THR A 32 5.53 -5.07 6.59
N ILE A 33 4.72 -4.05 6.37
CA ILE A 33 4.61 -3.49 5.02
C ILE A 33 5.89 -2.74 4.71
N SER A 34 6.57 -3.19 3.65
CA SER A 34 7.84 -2.63 3.25
C SER A 34 7.65 -1.36 2.42
N HIS A 35 6.83 -1.46 1.40
CA HIS A 35 6.55 -0.31 0.55
C HIS A 35 5.30 -0.61 -0.28
N ILE A 36 4.76 0.48 -0.85
CA ILE A 36 3.59 0.39 -1.72
C ILE A 36 4.00 1.00 -3.05
N HIS A 37 3.84 0.24 -4.11
CA HIS A 37 4.27 0.66 -5.44
C HIS A 37 3.07 0.94 -6.32
N SER A 38 3.11 2.06 -7.02
CA SER A 38 2.08 2.42 -7.98
C SER A 38 2.57 2.07 -9.38
N ASP A 39 1.84 1.19 -10.04
CA ASP A 39 2.16 0.77 -11.40
C ASP A 39 1.27 1.51 -12.36
N LYS A 40 1.85 2.46 -13.07
CA LYS A 40 1.07 3.30 -13.96
C LYS A 40 0.62 2.58 -15.22
N GLU A 41 1.38 1.63 -15.67
CA GLU A 41 1.02 0.88 -16.86
C GLU A 41 -0.16 -0.04 -16.61
N ASP A 42 -0.11 -0.71 -15.48
CA ASP A 42 -1.16 -1.65 -15.10
C ASP A 42 -2.28 -0.98 -14.33
N LYS A 43 -2.08 0.27 -13.96
CA LYS A 43 -3.05 1.05 -13.18
C LYS A 43 -3.43 0.31 -11.91
N SER A 44 -2.42 -0.07 -11.16
CA SER A 44 -2.62 -0.83 -9.94
C SER A 44 -1.67 -0.37 -8.86
N TYR A 45 -1.98 -0.79 -7.64
CA TYR A 45 -1.14 -0.54 -6.48
C TYR A 45 -0.73 -1.88 -5.90
N ASN A 46 0.56 -2.05 -5.68
CA ASN A 46 1.10 -3.29 -5.14
C ASN A 46 1.68 -3.04 -3.77
N ILE A 47 1.28 -3.86 -2.81
CA ILE A 47 1.78 -3.76 -1.45
C ILE A 47 2.79 -4.87 -1.23
N PHE A 48 3.99 -4.48 -0.82
CA PHE A 48 5.07 -5.42 -0.53
C PHE A 48 5.29 -5.50 0.96
N ILE A 49 5.54 -6.71 1.43
CA ILE A 49 5.82 -6.93 2.84
C ILE A 49 7.21 -7.51 2.99
N LYS A 50 7.77 -7.36 4.18
CA LYS A 50 9.10 -7.88 4.45
C LYS A 50 9.15 -8.52 5.81
N LYS A 51 10.05 -9.48 5.94
CA LYS A 51 10.40 -10.10 7.20
C LYS A 51 11.90 -10.30 7.18
N GLN A 52 12.61 -9.67 8.09
CA GLN A 52 14.07 -9.66 8.07
C GLN A 52 14.55 -9.09 6.74
N ASP A 53 15.24 -9.88 5.94
CA ASP A 53 15.79 -9.41 4.67
C ASP A 53 14.96 -9.79 3.46
N GLU A 54 13.83 -10.43 3.71
CA GLU A 54 13.02 -10.96 2.63
C GLU A 54 11.87 -10.04 2.32
N VAL A 55 11.75 -9.63 1.07
CA VAL A 55 10.67 -8.76 0.60
C VAL A 55 9.89 -9.54 -0.45
N LEU A 56 8.57 -9.54 -0.30
CA LEU A 56 7.74 -10.25 -1.26
C LEU A 56 6.43 -9.49 -1.51
N PRO A 57 5.81 -9.71 -2.67
CA PRO A 57 4.53 -9.09 -2.94
C PRO A 57 3.44 -9.72 -2.10
N TRP A 58 2.53 -8.90 -1.64
CA TRP A 58 1.46 -9.36 -0.76
C TRP A 58 0.09 -9.16 -1.39
N LYS A 59 -0.24 -7.92 -1.74
CA LYS A 59 -1.55 -7.60 -2.27
C LYS A 59 -1.43 -6.66 -3.45
N LYS A 60 -2.40 -6.75 -4.34
CA LYS A 60 -2.49 -5.88 -5.51
C LYS A 60 -3.91 -5.39 -5.63
N PHE A 61 -4.07 -4.09 -5.86
CA PHE A 61 -5.38 -3.48 -6.01
C PHE A 61 -5.42 -2.68 -7.32
N ASN A 62 -6.53 -2.80 -8.03
CA ASN A 62 -6.72 -2.06 -9.27
C ASN A 62 -7.17 -0.64 -8.98
N SER A 63 -6.78 0.28 -9.84
CA SER A 63 -7.08 1.68 -9.63
C SER A 63 -8.56 2.01 -9.81
N ASN A 64 -9.34 1.07 -10.33
CA ASN A 64 -10.78 1.30 -10.44
C ASN A 64 -11.51 1.04 -9.14
N MET A 65 -10.81 0.61 -8.11
CA MET A 65 -11.39 0.51 -6.79
C MET A 65 -11.35 1.88 -6.11
N ALA A 66 -12.16 2.04 -5.06
CA ALA A 66 -12.15 3.29 -4.32
C ALA A 66 -10.89 3.34 -3.45
N ILE A 67 -9.88 3.98 -3.97
CA ILE A 67 -8.58 4.02 -3.32
C ILE A 67 -8.18 5.45 -3.02
N SER A 68 -7.75 5.66 -1.79
CA SER A 68 -7.22 6.93 -1.34
C SER A 68 -5.76 6.73 -0.97
N VAL A 69 -4.90 7.60 -1.43
CA VAL A 69 -3.46 7.44 -1.25
C VAL A 69 -2.88 8.64 -0.55
N GLU A 70 -2.04 8.40 0.46
CA GLU A 70 -1.30 9.45 1.13
C GLU A 70 0.17 9.32 0.78
N TYR A 71 0.80 10.44 0.49
CA TYR A 71 2.19 10.46 0.09
C TYR A 71 3.06 11.19 1.11
N ASP A 72 4.29 10.73 1.22
CA ASP A 72 5.34 11.48 1.91
C ASP A 72 6.28 12.04 0.88
N LEU A 73 6.85 13.19 1.19
CA LEU A 73 7.86 13.76 0.32
C LEU A 73 9.23 13.36 0.84
N GLU A 74 10.08 12.97 -0.09
CA GLU A 74 11.43 12.59 0.23
C GLU A 74 12.36 13.75 -0.09
N TYR A 75 13.16 14.13 0.89
CA TYR A 75 14.08 15.24 0.73
C TYR A 75 15.51 14.78 0.54
#